data_ee9af550a1810783d0cae65e5fbe7449
#
_entry.id   ee9af550a1810783d0cae65e5fbe7449
#
_cell.length_a   1.000
_cell.length_b   1.000
_cell.length_c   1.000
_cell.angle_alpha   90.00
_cell.angle_beta   90.00
_cell.angle_gamma   90.00
#
_symmetry.space_group_name_H-M   'P 1'
#
loop_
_entity.id
_entity.type
_entity.pdbx_description
1 polymer ?
#
loop_
_entity_poly.entity_id
_entity_poly.type
_entity_poly.pdbx_seq_one_letter_code
_entity_poly.pdbx_strand_id
1 'polypeptide(L)'
;MQQKYLLLAALCLLAAAACQNKNEDHDHDHATASEAQAHAHEGEAAHGEIVLSPERAREAGVEVKTIQPGKFSSAIRTSGVLSPSGNGSATVTSLTSGILSWNGAAPVPGQRVSDGETIARVSAGGMGAGDAVTRAAIAFEAAEKEYLRAKSLLEDRIISQREFTAIEADYLTARNAYQGSSADGDGDGVAVSSPIGGNITDVLKAEGDYVAAGEAIATVSSDSRLRLTADLPEKYASLRNSISEVNFKLHYGDTPVCLTGTEGRPVSVGRSVSASSAYIPVTFEFANRYGLMNGSYVEAWLLTDSRDGVISVPESALTEEQGEFFVYVRLDEECYRKVPVTLGGRNGVDVEIVSGLDGGEDVVVKGAYQVRLSAASVIPGHTHNH
;
A
#
# COMPACT_ATOMS: atom_id res chain seq x y z
N MET A 1 -18.64 -40.65 -30.27
CA MET A 1 -19.73 -39.87 -29.69
C MET A 1 -20.05 -38.66 -30.54
N GLN A 2 -20.53 -38.93 -31.75
CA GLN A 2 -21.08 -37.94 -32.69
C GLN A 2 -22.53 -38.39 -32.92
N GLN A 3 -23.48 -37.66 -32.31
CA GLN A 3 -24.91 -37.75 -32.66
C GLN A 3 -25.73 -37.04 -31.56
N LYS A 4 -25.78 -35.72 -31.62
CA LYS A 4 -26.79 -34.94 -30.83
C LYS A 4 -26.89 -33.45 -31.21
N TYR A 5 -26.48 -33.04 -32.45
CA TYR A 5 -26.71 -31.65 -32.90
C TYR A 5 -27.34 -31.62 -34.29
N LEU A 6 -28.48 -32.19 -34.43
CA LEU A 6 -29.26 -32.15 -35.66
C LEU A 6 -30.76 -32.27 -35.33
N LEU A 7 -31.30 -31.18 -34.71
CA LEU A 7 -32.76 -31.01 -34.54
C LEU A 7 -33.01 -29.67 -33.81
N LEU A 8 -32.82 -28.54 -34.52
CA LEU A 8 -33.45 -27.23 -34.20
C LEU A 8 -33.16 -26.20 -35.29
N ALA A 9 -33.52 -26.55 -36.52
CA ALA A 9 -33.53 -25.64 -37.64
C ALA A 9 -34.75 -25.97 -38.51
N ALA A 10 -35.93 -25.66 -38.03
CA ALA A 10 -37.14 -25.61 -38.87
C ALA A 10 -38.31 -25.13 -37.97
N LEU A 11 -38.50 -23.83 -37.84
CA LEU A 11 -39.83 -23.22 -37.62
C LEU A 11 -39.65 -21.71 -37.44
N CYS A 12 -39.78 -20.93 -38.52
CA CYS A 12 -40.23 -19.53 -38.55
C CYS A 12 -40.07 -18.96 -39.95
N LEU A 13 -40.92 -19.46 -40.82
CA LEU A 13 -41.29 -18.84 -42.11
C LEU A 13 -42.80 -18.95 -42.17
N LEU A 14 -43.51 -17.85 -42.00
CA LEU A 14 -44.86 -17.55 -42.48
C LEU A 14 -45.56 -16.54 -41.56
N ALA A 15 -45.56 -15.28 -41.99
CA ALA A 15 -46.70 -14.37 -41.93
C ALA A 15 -46.30 -12.98 -42.39
N ALA A 16 -46.31 -12.80 -43.73
CA ALA A 16 -46.45 -11.52 -44.35
C ALA A 16 -47.83 -11.53 -45.07
N ALA A 17 -48.74 -10.64 -44.67
CA ALA A 17 -49.77 -10.12 -45.59
C ALA A 17 -50.67 -9.10 -44.88
N ALA A 18 -50.64 -7.89 -45.39
CA ALA A 18 -51.77 -7.04 -45.70
C ALA A 18 -52.53 -6.33 -44.57
N CYS A 19 -52.52 -4.99 -44.63
CA CYS A 19 -53.69 -4.26 -45.05
C CYS A 19 -53.38 -2.80 -45.30
N GLN A 20 -53.84 -2.37 -46.49
CA GLN A 20 -53.80 -1.04 -47.09
C GLN A 20 -55.02 -0.19 -46.64
N ASN A 21 -54.83 1.12 -46.59
CA ASN A 21 -55.74 2.18 -47.03
C ASN A 21 -56.85 2.67 -46.09
N LYS A 22 -56.82 3.98 -45.76
CA LYS A 22 -57.74 5.01 -46.26
C LYS A 22 -57.35 6.40 -45.79
N ASN A 23 -57.24 7.30 -46.79
CA ASN A 23 -57.31 8.74 -46.64
C ASN A 23 -58.73 9.17 -46.26
N GLU A 24 -58.89 10.21 -45.48
CA GLU A 24 -59.93 11.20 -45.59
C GLU A 24 -59.46 12.56 -45.09
N ASP A 25 -59.46 13.54 -46.03
CA ASP A 25 -59.30 14.96 -45.81
C ASP A 25 -60.46 15.53 -45.02
N HIS A 26 -60.22 16.48 -44.13
CA HIS A 26 -61.14 17.56 -43.82
C HIS A 26 -60.36 18.84 -43.47
N ASP A 27 -60.38 19.78 -44.44
CA ASP A 27 -60.19 21.18 -44.27
C ASP A 27 -61.24 21.77 -43.33
N HIS A 28 -60.85 22.68 -42.46
CA HIS A 28 -61.59 23.84 -42.07
C HIS A 28 -60.70 24.99 -41.57
N ASP A 29 -60.83 26.07 -42.26
CA ASP A 29 -60.30 27.41 -42.09
C ASP A 29 -60.69 28.14 -40.81
N HIS A 30 -59.88 29.16 -40.55
CA HIS A 30 -60.10 30.46 -39.91
C HIS A 30 -60.26 30.58 -38.38
N ALA A 31 -59.40 31.28 -37.73
CA ALA A 31 -59.53 32.70 -37.41
C ALA A 31 -58.34 33.23 -36.58
N THR A 32 -57.87 34.36 -37.02
CA THR A 32 -56.96 35.30 -36.38
C THR A 32 -57.45 35.84 -35.06
N ALA A 33 -56.59 35.99 -34.05
CA ALA A 33 -56.58 37.15 -33.16
C ALA A 33 -55.25 37.26 -32.41
N SER A 34 -54.68 38.38 -32.55
CA SER A 34 -53.47 38.96 -32.02
C SER A 34 -53.38 39.07 -30.48
N GLU A 35 -52.14 39.20 -30.01
CA GLU A 35 -51.66 39.98 -28.86
C GLU A 35 -51.88 39.45 -27.45
N ALA A 36 -50.79 38.90 -26.89
CA ALA A 36 -50.26 39.41 -25.62
C ALA A 36 -48.82 38.93 -25.45
N GLN A 37 -47.86 39.83 -25.60
CA GLN A 37 -46.49 39.66 -25.21
C GLN A 37 -46.44 39.58 -23.68
N ALA A 38 -45.94 38.47 -23.20
CA ALA A 38 -45.30 38.41 -21.89
C ALA A 38 -43.97 37.66 -22.08
N HIS A 39 -42.89 38.41 -21.93
CA HIS A 39 -41.52 37.91 -22.00
C HIS A 39 -41.28 36.87 -20.91
N ALA A 40 -41.20 35.62 -21.28
CA ALA A 40 -40.42 34.62 -20.55
C ALA A 40 -39.23 34.27 -21.46
N HIS A 41 -38.06 34.77 -21.13
CA HIS A 41 -36.83 34.25 -21.64
C HIS A 41 -36.64 32.84 -21.03
N GLU A 42 -37.30 31.86 -21.61
CA GLU A 42 -36.82 30.48 -21.54
C GLU A 42 -35.74 30.37 -22.60
N GLY A 43 -34.49 30.50 -22.15
CA GLY A 43 -33.35 30.18 -22.97
C GLY A 43 -33.45 28.71 -23.41
N GLU A 44 -33.57 28.50 -24.73
CA GLU A 44 -33.32 27.18 -25.33
C GLU A 44 -31.95 26.71 -24.85
N ALA A 45 -31.93 25.78 -23.88
CA ALA A 45 -30.72 25.06 -23.54
C ALA A 45 -30.27 24.36 -24.81
N ALA A 46 -29.16 24.79 -25.38
CA ALA A 46 -28.53 24.13 -26.49
C ALA A 46 -28.34 22.67 -26.11
N HIS A 47 -28.77 21.76 -26.98
CA HIS A 47 -28.72 20.31 -26.74
C HIS A 47 -27.35 19.91 -26.23
N GLY A 48 -27.23 19.55 -24.92
CA GLY A 48 -26.01 19.08 -24.27
C GLY A 48 -25.51 19.90 -23.09
N GLU A 49 -26.17 21.00 -22.71
CA GLU A 49 -25.81 21.77 -21.50
C GLU A 49 -26.51 21.24 -20.26
N ILE A 50 -25.72 21.09 -19.17
CA ILE A 50 -26.17 20.61 -17.88
C ILE A 50 -26.20 21.78 -16.92
N VAL A 51 -27.37 22.10 -16.38
CA VAL A 51 -27.51 23.17 -15.39
C VAL A 51 -27.42 22.59 -13.98
N LEU A 52 -26.49 23.11 -13.21
CA LEU A 52 -26.31 22.78 -11.80
C LEU A 52 -25.96 24.04 -11.01
N SER A 53 -26.86 24.45 -10.11
CA SER A 53 -26.63 25.67 -9.33
C SER A 53 -25.35 25.57 -8.47
N PRO A 54 -24.68 26.72 -8.21
CA PRO A 54 -23.43 26.75 -7.46
C PRO A 54 -23.56 26.18 -6.03
N GLU A 55 -24.74 26.28 -5.43
CA GLU A 55 -25.01 25.70 -4.12
C GLU A 55 -25.01 24.17 -4.17
N ARG A 56 -25.76 23.60 -5.13
CA ARG A 56 -25.78 22.14 -5.35
C ARG A 56 -24.43 21.58 -5.77
N ALA A 57 -23.70 22.34 -6.60
CA ALA A 57 -22.34 21.95 -6.99
C ALA A 57 -21.40 21.83 -5.78
N ARG A 58 -21.46 22.81 -4.84
CA ARG A 58 -20.70 22.77 -3.59
C ARG A 58 -21.12 21.64 -2.66
N GLU A 59 -22.42 21.44 -2.47
CA GLU A 59 -22.95 20.33 -1.66
C GLU A 59 -22.55 18.97 -2.22
N ALA A 60 -22.52 18.85 -3.56
CA ALA A 60 -22.11 17.64 -4.27
C ALA A 60 -20.57 17.44 -4.31
N GLY A 61 -19.79 18.37 -3.75
CA GLY A 61 -18.33 18.31 -3.74
C GLY A 61 -17.71 18.45 -5.13
N VAL A 62 -18.34 19.22 -6.03
CA VAL A 62 -17.80 19.49 -7.37
C VAL A 62 -16.61 20.43 -7.27
N GLU A 63 -15.46 19.98 -7.74
CA GLU A 63 -14.24 20.79 -7.85
C GLU A 63 -13.91 20.98 -9.34
N VAL A 64 -13.58 22.21 -9.72
CA VAL A 64 -13.23 22.58 -11.10
C VAL A 64 -11.81 23.08 -11.13
N LYS A 65 -11.05 22.70 -12.16
CA LYS A 65 -9.68 23.15 -12.37
C LYS A 65 -9.46 23.48 -13.84
N THR A 66 -8.80 24.60 -14.09
CA THR A 66 -8.34 24.93 -15.44
C THR A 66 -7.24 23.97 -15.87
N ILE A 67 -7.46 23.19 -16.93
CA ILE A 67 -6.52 22.22 -17.43
C ILE A 67 -5.61 22.89 -18.46
N GLN A 68 -4.31 22.81 -18.21
CA GLN A 68 -3.27 23.32 -19.11
C GLN A 68 -2.39 22.18 -19.59
N PRO A 69 -1.85 22.24 -20.82
CA PRO A 69 -0.81 21.31 -21.26
C PRO A 69 0.38 21.33 -20.29
N GLY A 70 0.77 20.16 -19.81
CA GLY A 70 1.79 20.00 -18.78
C GLY A 70 2.72 18.81 -19.02
N LYS A 71 3.49 18.49 -18.00
CA LYS A 71 4.31 17.27 -17.99
C LYS A 71 3.47 16.06 -17.67
N PHE A 72 3.61 15.02 -18.47
CA PHE A 72 2.99 13.72 -18.26
C PHE A 72 4.03 12.61 -18.40
N SER A 73 4.18 11.78 -17.38
CA SER A 73 5.06 10.60 -17.45
C SER A 73 4.24 9.39 -17.87
N SER A 74 4.70 8.74 -18.92
CA SER A 74 4.17 7.42 -19.32
C SER A 74 4.45 6.41 -18.22
N ALA A 75 3.58 5.43 -18.04
CA ALA A 75 3.74 4.44 -16.98
C ALA A 75 3.50 3.02 -17.47
N ILE A 76 4.19 2.09 -16.84
CA ILE A 76 3.96 0.66 -16.97
C ILE A 76 3.14 0.20 -15.77
N ARG A 77 1.88 -0.15 -16.00
CA ARG A 77 1.00 -0.70 -14.97
C ARG A 77 1.41 -2.12 -14.62
N THR A 78 1.55 -2.38 -13.34
CA THR A 78 1.96 -3.68 -12.81
C THR A 78 1.44 -3.88 -11.38
N SER A 79 1.82 -4.98 -10.75
CA SER A 79 1.59 -5.25 -9.34
C SER A 79 2.88 -5.12 -8.54
N GLY A 80 2.74 -4.98 -7.23
CA GLY A 80 3.87 -4.98 -6.31
C GLY A 80 3.47 -5.41 -4.92
N VAL A 81 4.47 -5.61 -4.07
CA VAL A 81 4.31 -6.00 -2.66
C VAL A 81 5.10 -5.05 -1.79
N LEU A 82 4.49 -4.63 -0.68
CA LEU A 82 5.14 -3.87 0.37
C LEU A 82 5.80 -4.83 1.36
N SER A 83 7.06 -4.59 1.69
CA SER A 83 7.82 -5.34 2.69
C SER A 83 8.62 -4.38 3.57
N PRO A 84 9.11 -4.80 4.75
CA PRO A 84 10.00 -3.99 5.54
C PRO A 84 11.28 -3.66 4.77
N SER A 85 11.81 -2.45 4.91
CA SER A 85 13.06 -2.04 4.25
C SER A 85 14.28 -2.52 5.03
N GLY A 86 15.27 -3.06 4.36
CA GLY A 86 16.58 -3.39 4.92
C GLY A 86 16.48 -4.27 6.17
N ASN A 87 16.95 -3.74 7.31
CA ASN A 87 16.90 -4.41 8.62
C ASN A 87 15.55 -4.24 9.34
N GLY A 88 14.48 -3.92 8.61
CA GLY A 88 13.15 -3.73 9.16
C GLY A 88 12.45 -5.04 9.61
N SER A 89 13.09 -6.19 9.50
CA SER A 89 12.60 -7.45 10.08
C SER A 89 13.74 -8.14 10.79
N ALA A 90 13.50 -8.62 11.99
CA ALA A 90 14.47 -9.33 12.79
C ALA A 90 13.83 -10.53 13.50
N THR A 91 14.58 -11.61 13.56
CA THR A 91 14.20 -12.78 14.34
C THR A 91 14.80 -12.65 15.74
N VAL A 92 13.96 -12.73 16.73
CA VAL A 92 14.36 -12.82 18.14
C VAL A 92 14.78 -14.25 18.42
N THR A 93 16.05 -14.46 18.76
CA THR A 93 16.62 -15.79 18.99
C THR A 93 17.08 -15.94 20.44
N SER A 94 17.03 -17.16 20.93
CA SER A 94 17.61 -17.50 22.24
C SER A 94 19.12 -17.42 22.19
N LEU A 95 19.73 -16.78 23.18
CA LEU A 95 21.20 -16.76 23.36
C LEU A 95 21.73 -18.01 24.08
N THR A 96 20.87 -18.75 24.79
CA THR A 96 21.20 -19.92 25.57
C THR A 96 20.16 -21.02 25.41
N SER A 97 20.52 -22.24 25.79
CA SER A 97 19.57 -23.35 25.81
C SER A 97 18.87 -23.43 27.17
N GLY A 98 17.56 -23.67 27.17
CA GLY A 98 16.78 -23.72 28.40
C GLY A 98 15.28 -23.76 28.18
N ILE A 99 14.54 -23.54 29.24
CA ILE A 99 13.07 -23.39 29.21
C ILE A 99 12.73 -21.93 29.05
N LEU A 100 11.85 -21.64 28.09
CA LEU A 100 11.35 -20.30 27.78
C LEU A 100 10.30 -19.89 28.83
N SER A 101 10.41 -18.68 29.32
CA SER A 101 9.35 -17.97 30.06
C SER A 101 9.17 -16.57 29.49
N TRP A 102 7.90 -16.15 29.30
CA TRP A 102 7.63 -14.81 28.80
C TRP A 102 7.78 -13.77 29.91
N ASN A 103 8.26 -12.60 29.54
CA ASN A 103 8.36 -11.48 30.47
C ASN A 103 6.97 -10.82 30.67
N GLY A 104 6.11 -11.46 31.45
CA GLY A 104 4.71 -11.10 31.64
C GLY A 104 3.74 -11.97 30.85
N ALA A 105 2.79 -11.36 30.15
CA ALA A 105 1.86 -12.11 29.30
C ALA A 105 2.57 -12.60 28.02
N ALA A 106 2.13 -13.77 27.52
CA ALA A 106 2.62 -14.27 26.23
C ALA A 106 2.34 -13.23 25.11
N PRO A 107 3.34 -12.90 24.31
CA PRO A 107 3.17 -11.91 23.25
C PRO A 107 2.21 -12.40 22.18
N VAL A 108 1.53 -11.45 21.54
CA VAL A 108 0.60 -11.76 20.44
C VAL A 108 1.01 -11.04 19.16
N PRO A 109 0.74 -11.61 17.97
CA PRO A 109 0.96 -10.93 16.72
C PRO A 109 0.26 -9.57 16.68
N GLY A 110 0.97 -8.52 16.20
CA GLY A 110 0.52 -7.13 16.21
C GLY A 110 0.91 -6.35 17.47
N GLN A 111 1.41 -6.98 18.51
CA GLN A 111 1.90 -6.30 19.71
C GLN A 111 3.17 -5.50 19.38
N ARG A 112 3.22 -4.24 19.86
CA ARG A 112 4.38 -3.37 19.69
C ARG A 112 5.45 -3.69 20.72
N VAL A 113 6.70 -3.66 20.27
CA VAL A 113 7.91 -3.80 21.11
C VAL A 113 8.92 -2.73 20.74
N SER A 114 9.69 -2.30 21.74
CA SER A 114 10.78 -1.34 21.57
C SER A 114 12.11 -2.06 21.27
N ASP A 115 13.06 -1.33 20.70
CA ASP A 115 14.43 -1.81 20.56
C ASP A 115 15.03 -2.08 21.95
N GLY A 116 15.66 -3.28 22.13
CA GLY A 116 16.20 -3.72 23.40
C GLY A 116 15.19 -4.20 24.45
N GLU A 117 13.89 -4.16 24.17
CA GLU A 117 12.86 -4.63 25.10
C GLU A 117 12.97 -6.13 25.33
N THR A 118 13.03 -6.54 26.62
CA THR A 118 13.06 -7.95 27.00
C THR A 118 11.67 -8.57 26.82
N ILE A 119 11.56 -9.51 25.90
CA ILE A 119 10.31 -10.21 25.57
C ILE A 119 10.16 -11.49 26.39
N ALA A 120 11.26 -12.20 26.58
CA ALA A 120 11.28 -13.49 27.25
C ALA A 120 12.58 -13.68 28.06
N ARG A 121 12.59 -14.73 28.87
CA ARG A 121 13.76 -15.23 29.55
C ARG A 121 13.93 -16.72 29.27
N VAL A 122 15.17 -17.18 29.20
CA VAL A 122 15.48 -18.58 29.00
C VAL A 122 16.35 -19.05 30.15
N SER A 123 15.83 -20.01 30.91
CA SER A 123 16.51 -20.57 32.07
C SER A 123 16.75 -22.07 31.91
N ALA A 124 17.94 -22.52 32.29
CA ALA A 124 18.27 -23.94 32.44
C ALA A 124 18.04 -24.47 33.88
N GLY A 125 17.37 -23.68 34.71
CA GLY A 125 17.00 -24.07 36.07
C GLY A 125 16.17 -25.36 36.07
N GLY A 126 16.59 -26.33 36.88
CA GLY A 126 15.94 -27.65 36.96
C GLY A 126 16.42 -28.69 35.92
N MET A 127 17.28 -28.32 34.98
CA MET A 127 17.93 -29.28 34.09
C MET A 127 19.13 -29.97 34.76
N GLY A 128 19.40 -31.25 34.42
CA GLY A 128 20.49 -32.03 35.03
C GLY A 128 21.90 -31.46 34.82
N ALA A 129 22.08 -30.54 33.86
CA ALA A 129 23.34 -29.82 33.61
C ALA A 129 23.46 -28.51 34.45
N GLY A 130 22.43 -28.09 35.17
CA GLY A 130 22.36 -26.83 35.92
C GLY A 130 22.26 -25.57 35.03
N ASP A 131 21.86 -24.47 35.64
CA ASP A 131 21.80 -23.18 34.95
C ASP A 131 23.19 -22.60 34.69
N ALA A 132 23.45 -22.10 33.49
CA ALA A 132 24.73 -21.49 33.12
C ALA A 132 25.06 -20.27 34.00
N VAL A 133 24.08 -19.48 34.37
CA VAL A 133 24.23 -18.32 35.26
C VAL A 133 24.61 -18.77 36.66
N THR A 134 23.90 -19.76 37.20
CA THR A 134 24.19 -20.32 38.52
C THR A 134 25.61 -20.94 38.56
N ARG A 135 26.03 -21.66 37.54
CA ARG A 135 27.41 -22.21 37.46
C ARG A 135 28.46 -21.11 37.40
N ALA A 136 28.22 -20.08 36.59
CA ALA A 136 29.12 -18.92 36.50
C ALA A 136 29.20 -18.14 37.83
N ALA A 137 28.08 -18.00 38.56
CA ALA A 137 28.04 -17.39 39.88
C ALA A 137 28.87 -18.20 40.90
N ILE A 138 28.71 -19.51 40.94
CA ILE A 138 29.49 -20.40 41.86
C ILE A 138 30.99 -20.31 41.55
N ALA A 139 31.34 -20.37 40.23
CA ALA A 139 32.74 -20.27 39.82
C ALA A 139 33.35 -18.88 40.17
N PHE A 140 32.59 -17.80 39.99
CA PHE A 140 33.02 -16.47 40.38
C PHE A 140 33.23 -16.34 41.89
N GLU A 141 32.27 -16.79 42.68
CA GLU A 141 32.39 -16.77 44.18
C GLU A 141 33.61 -17.56 44.69
N ALA A 142 33.87 -18.72 44.08
CA ALA A 142 35.04 -19.52 44.43
C ALA A 142 36.34 -18.79 44.05
N ALA A 143 36.44 -18.24 42.83
CA ALA A 143 37.59 -17.50 42.38
C ALA A 143 37.82 -16.19 43.17
N GLU A 144 36.77 -15.50 43.55
CA GLU A 144 36.85 -14.29 44.38
C GLU A 144 37.42 -14.59 45.77
N LYS A 145 36.94 -15.64 46.42
CA LYS A 145 37.48 -16.09 47.72
C LYS A 145 38.98 -16.42 47.64
N GLU A 146 39.40 -17.14 46.58
CA GLU A 146 40.79 -17.48 46.37
C GLU A 146 41.67 -16.25 46.06
N TYR A 147 41.18 -15.32 45.23
CA TYR A 147 41.84 -14.04 44.96
C TYR A 147 42.04 -13.19 46.22
N LEU A 148 41.02 -13.05 47.05
CA LEU A 148 41.10 -12.28 48.32
C LEU A 148 42.10 -12.93 49.29
N ARG A 149 42.11 -14.28 49.38
CA ARG A 149 43.10 -15.04 50.16
C ARG A 149 44.52 -14.85 49.62
N ALA A 150 44.69 -14.99 48.32
CA ALA A 150 46.00 -14.84 47.66
C ALA A 150 46.56 -13.42 47.82
N LYS A 151 45.71 -12.42 47.81
CA LYS A 151 46.08 -11.01 48.02
C LYS A 151 46.70 -10.80 49.41
N SER A 152 46.10 -11.37 50.47
CA SER A 152 46.63 -11.31 51.79
C SER A 152 47.97 -12.06 51.94
N LEU A 153 48.08 -13.26 51.32
CA LEU A 153 49.31 -14.02 51.33
C LEU A 153 50.47 -13.36 50.54
N LEU A 154 50.18 -12.58 49.51
CA LEU A 154 51.14 -11.78 48.79
C LEU A 154 51.69 -10.62 49.65
N GLU A 155 50.79 -9.91 50.40
CA GLU A 155 51.17 -8.87 51.34
C GLU A 155 52.12 -9.40 52.41
N ASP A 156 51.86 -10.62 52.91
CA ASP A 156 52.70 -11.34 53.88
C ASP A 156 53.95 -12.02 53.26
N ARG A 157 54.15 -11.85 51.90
CA ARG A 157 55.24 -12.46 51.12
C ARG A 157 55.31 -13.98 51.18
N ILE A 158 54.20 -14.65 51.36
CA ILE A 158 54.07 -16.11 51.47
C ILE A 158 53.98 -16.72 50.05
N ILE A 159 53.41 -16.04 49.10
CA ILE A 159 53.33 -16.46 47.71
C ILE A 159 54.13 -15.51 46.78
N SER A 160 54.52 -16.04 45.63
CA SER A 160 55.21 -15.23 44.62
C SER A 160 54.27 -14.35 43.81
N GLN A 161 54.79 -13.25 43.24
CA GLN A 161 54.03 -12.38 42.35
C GLN A 161 53.48 -13.16 41.12
N ARG A 162 54.20 -14.17 40.65
CA ARG A 162 53.76 -15.01 39.54
C ARG A 162 52.55 -15.87 39.89
N GLU A 163 52.50 -16.43 41.07
CA GLU A 163 51.37 -17.23 41.57
C GLU A 163 50.14 -16.32 41.74
N PHE A 164 50.33 -15.14 42.33
CA PHE A 164 49.25 -14.17 42.47
C PHE A 164 48.65 -13.76 41.12
N THR A 165 49.48 -13.44 40.12
CA THR A 165 49.01 -13.07 38.78
C THR A 165 48.20 -14.19 38.10
N ALA A 166 48.52 -15.46 38.34
CA ALA A 166 47.72 -16.56 37.82
C ALA A 166 46.33 -16.63 38.47
N ILE A 167 46.26 -16.48 39.80
CA ILE A 167 44.97 -16.46 40.56
C ILE A 167 44.13 -15.24 40.16
N GLU A 168 44.77 -14.09 39.98
CA GLU A 168 44.07 -12.86 39.49
C GLU A 168 43.48 -13.05 38.09
N ALA A 169 44.20 -13.72 37.17
CA ALA A 169 43.72 -14.04 35.84
C ALA A 169 42.48 -14.97 35.88
N ASP A 170 42.54 -16.00 36.76
CA ASP A 170 41.38 -16.89 36.95
C ASP A 170 40.16 -16.16 37.53
N TYR A 171 40.38 -15.27 38.51
CA TYR A 171 39.32 -14.41 39.06
C TYR A 171 38.71 -13.52 37.98
N LEU A 172 39.52 -12.82 37.16
CA LEU A 172 39.05 -11.96 36.09
C LEU A 172 38.27 -12.77 35.03
N THR A 173 38.73 -13.97 34.72
CA THR A 173 38.03 -14.86 33.78
C THR A 173 36.67 -15.28 34.31
N ALA A 174 36.59 -15.71 35.56
CA ALA A 174 35.33 -16.10 36.21
C ALA A 174 34.37 -14.91 36.35
N ARG A 175 34.92 -13.74 36.70
CA ARG A 175 34.14 -12.47 36.76
C ARG A 175 33.53 -12.11 35.42
N ASN A 176 34.30 -12.15 34.34
CA ASN A 176 33.81 -11.85 33.00
C ASN A 176 32.72 -12.83 32.56
N ALA A 177 32.92 -14.13 32.84
CA ALA A 177 31.92 -15.15 32.56
C ALA A 177 30.60 -14.93 33.32
N TYR A 178 30.70 -14.57 34.61
CA TYR A 178 29.52 -14.24 35.40
C TYR A 178 28.82 -12.97 34.92
N GLN A 179 29.58 -11.91 34.67
CA GLN A 179 29.00 -10.66 34.14
C GLN A 179 28.37 -10.84 32.77
N GLY A 180 28.96 -11.63 31.88
CA GLY A 180 28.41 -11.93 30.57
C GLY A 180 27.16 -12.79 30.60
N SER A 181 27.01 -13.66 31.64
CA SER A 181 25.83 -14.51 31.81
C SER A 181 24.72 -13.85 32.66
N SER A 182 25.05 -12.85 33.47
CA SER A 182 24.13 -12.13 34.36
C SER A 182 23.82 -10.69 33.91
N ALA A 183 24.06 -10.36 32.67
CA ALA A 183 23.93 -8.97 32.15
C ALA A 183 22.58 -8.29 32.40
N ASP A 184 21.52 -9.05 32.77
CA ASP A 184 20.20 -8.54 33.14
C ASP A 184 19.67 -9.06 34.50
N GLY A 185 20.53 -9.31 35.40
CA GLY A 185 20.53 -9.21 36.87
C GLY A 185 19.36 -9.62 37.71
N ASP A 186 18.69 -10.78 37.57
CA ASP A 186 17.78 -11.24 38.65
C ASP A 186 17.73 -12.77 38.87
N GLY A 187 18.71 -13.52 38.42
CA GLY A 187 18.85 -14.97 38.73
C GLY A 187 17.90 -15.91 38.00
N ASP A 188 16.94 -15.39 37.24
CA ASP A 188 15.84 -16.15 36.62
C ASP A 188 16.07 -16.49 35.14
N GLY A 189 17.32 -16.56 34.67
CA GLY A 189 17.68 -16.92 33.33
C GLY A 189 18.21 -15.74 32.49
N VAL A 190 18.62 -16.05 31.27
CA VAL A 190 19.15 -15.07 30.30
C VAL A 190 18.00 -14.37 29.58
N ALA A 191 18.01 -13.04 29.63
CA ALA A 191 17.02 -12.21 28.92
C ALA A 191 17.15 -12.36 27.42
N VAL A 192 16.00 -12.43 26.74
CA VAL A 192 15.87 -12.43 25.28
C VAL A 192 15.14 -11.16 24.88
N SER A 193 15.88 -10.25 24.24
CA SER A 193 15.39 -8.93 23.89
C SER A 193 15.18 -8.78 22.38
N SER A 194 14.26 -7.88 22.01
CA SER A 194 14.07 -7.52 20.61
C SER A 194 15.25 -6.74 20.08
N PRO A 195 15.85 -7.14 18.95
CA PRO A 195 16.96 -6.41 18.34
C PRO A 195 16.53 -5.16 17.57
N ILE A 196 15.23 -4.94 17.39
CA ILE A 196 14.65 -3.77 16.70
C ILE A 196 13.33 -3.37 17.35
N GLY A 197 12.97 -2.08 17.23
CA GLY A 197 11.62 -1.60 17.54
C GLY A 197 10.66 -1.90 16.40
N GLY A 198 9.46 -2.40 16.71
CA GLY A 198 8.46 -2.75 15.71
C GLY A 198 7.25 -3.47 16.30
N ASN A 199 6.59 -4.27 15.47
CA ASN A 199 5.48 -5.12 15.88
C ASN A 199 5.87 -6.60 15.74
N ILE A 200 5.44 -7.42 16.68
CA ILE A 200 5.61 -8.88 16.59
C ILE A 200 4.75 -9.38 15.44
N THR A 201 5.34 -10.09 14.49
CA THR A 201 4.62 -10.70 13.36
C THR A 201 4.25 -12.14 13.66
N ASP A 202 5.18 -12.89 14.26
CA ASP A 202 4.99 -14.30 14.55
C ASP A 202 5.56 -14.63 15.93
N VAL A 203 4.88 -15.51 16.65
CA VAL A 203 5.33 -16.13 17.89
C VAL A 203 5.52 -17.61 17.62
N LEU A 204 6.77 -18.07 17.68
CA LEU A 204 7.16 -19.41 17.23
C LEU A 204 7.25 -20.44 18.37
N LYS A 205 7.21 -19.97 19.61
CA LYS A 205 7.36 -20.79 20.82
C LYS A 205 6.26 -20.47 21.84
N ALA A 206 5.96 -21.45 22.68
CA ALA A 206 5.02 -21.32 23.78
C ALA A 206 5.74 -21.20 25.14
N GLU A 207 5.03 -20.71 26.15
CA GLU A 207 5.48 -20.73 27.53
C GLU A 207 5.85 -22.15 27.96
N GLY A 208 7.04 -22.31 28.53
CA GLY A 208 7.53 -23.62 29.00
C GLY A 208 8.20 -24.47 27.93
N ASP A 209 8.28 -24.02 26.68
CA ASP A 209 8.98 -24.75 25.64
C ASP A 209 10.50 -24.79 25.91
N TYR A 210 11.12 -25.92 25.59
CA TYR A 210 12.57 -25.98 25.51
C TYR A 210 13.05 -25.31 24.24
N VAL A 211 14.04 -24.41 24.36
CA VAL A 211 14.70 -23.74 23.26
C VAL A 211 16.20 -23.98 23.29
N ALA A 212 16.80 -24.17 22.13
CA ALA A 212 18.26 -24.28 21.98
C ALA A 212 18.86 -22.88 21.72
N ALA A 213 20.17 -22.75 22.02
CA ALA A 213 20.90 -21.52 21.65
C ALA A 213 20.87 -21.32 20.15
N GLY A 214 20.51 -20.10 19.70
CA GLY A 214 20.31 -19.73 18.29
C GLY A 214 18.91 -20.06 17.74
N GLU A 215 18.02 -20.66 18.53
CA GLU A 215 16.66 -20.99 18.07
C GLU A 215 15.76 -19.77 18.07
N ALA A 216 14.92 -19.65 17.03
CA ALA A 216 13.99 -18.57 16.84
C ALA A 216 12.80 -18.67 17.81
N ILE A 217 12.48 -17.57 18.48
CA ILE A 217 11.39 -17.46 19.45
C ILE A 217 10.23 -16.65 18.88
N ALA A 218 10.52 -15.52 18.26
CA ALA A 218 9.54 -14.63 17.67
C ALA A 218 10.17 -13.89 16.48
N THR A 219 9.33 -13.29 15.65
CA THR A 219 9.75 -12.37 14.60
C THR A 219 9.18 -10.99 14.87
N VAL A 220 10.00 -9.95 14.75
CA VAL A 220 9.62 -8.55 14.90
C VAL A 220 9.83 -7.84 13.58
N SER A 221 8.86 -7.03 13.17
CA SER A 221 8.93 -6.23 11.95
C SER A 221 8.66 -4.76 12.23
N SER A 222 9.55 -3.91 11.74
CA SER A 222 9.38 -2.46 11.75
C SER A 222 8.62 -2.02 10.51
N ASP A 223 7.63 -1.17 10.70
CA ASP A 223 6.85 -0.55 9.63
C ASP A 223 7.26 0.91 9.34
N SER A 224 8.31 1.40 10.00
CA SER A 224 8.77 2.78 9.86
C SER A 224 9.29 3.11 8.47
N ARG A 225 9.92 2.17 7.80
CA ARG A 225 10.37 2.23 6.41
C ARG A 225 9.92 0.98 5.66
N LEU A 226 9.33 1.21 4.50
CA LEU A 226 8.87 0.14 3.64
C LEU A 226 9.66 0.09 2.33
N ARG A 227 9.65 -1.08 1.77
CA ARG A 227 10.16 -1.40 0.45
C ARG A 227 8.99 -1.83 -0.42
N LEU A 228 8.81 -1.15 -1.56
CA LEU A 228 7.93 -1.59 -2.63
C LEU A 228 8.77 -2.39 -3.62
N THR A 229 8.44 -3.65 -3.82
CA THR A 229 8.96 -4.44 -4.94
C THR A 229 7.88 -4.58 -5.99
N ALA A 230 8.06 -3.93 -7.14
CA ALA A 230 7.16 -3.95 -8.27
C ALA A 230 7.67 -4.89 -9.36
N ASP A 231 6.78 -5.61 -10.00
CA ASP A 231 7.07 -6.68 -10.96
C ASP A 231 7.05 -6.15 -12.40
N LEU A 232 8.19 -5.66 -12.93
CA LEU A 232 8.27 -5.20 -14.31
C LEU A 232 8.19 -6.39 -15.29
N PRO A 233 7.16 -6.47 -16.18
CA PRO A 233 7.08 -7.52 -17.16
C PRO A 233 8.28 -7.52 -18.13
N GLU A 234 8.82 -8.69 -18.45
CA GLU A 234 10.02 -8.85 -19.29
C GLU A 234 9.91 -8.13 -20.65
N LYS A 235 8.72 -8.06 -21.23
CA LYS A 235 8.48 -7.32 -22.49
C LYS A 235 8.88 -5.83 -22.43
N TYR A 236 8.99 -5.26 -21.23
CA TYR A 236 9.43 -3.89 -20.98
C TYR A 236 10.87 -3.80 -20.46
N ALA A 237 11.66 -4.89 -20.56
CA ALA A 237 13.04 -4.92 -20.08
C ALA A 237 13.94 -3.81 -20.65
N SER A 238 13.67 -3.34 -21.88
CA SER A 238 14.37 -2.21 -22.51
C SER A 238 14.14 -0.89 -21.78
N LEU A 239 12.97 -0.71 -21.14
CA LEU A 239 12.60 0.50 -20.42
C LEU A 239 13.04 0.51 -18.96
N ARG A 240 13.68 -0.55 -18.45
CA ARG A 240 14.05 -0.67 -17.04
C ARG A 240 14.94 0.47 -16.52
N ASN A 241 15.78 1.04 -17.38
CA ASN A 241 16.67 2.14 -17.02
C ASN A 241 16.01 3.52 -17.12
N SER A 242 14.84 3.61 -17.77
CA SER A 242 14.02 4.83 -17.87
C SER A 242 13.05 4.99 -16.68
N ILE A 243 12.93 3.97 -15.82
CA ILE A 243 12.06 4.05 -14.65
C ILE A 243 12.66 5.07 -13.68
N SER A 244 11.92 6.15 -13.44
CA SER A 244 12.36 7.29 -12.63
C SER A 244 11.61 7.43 -11.31
N GLU A 245 10.34 7.06 -11.29
CA GLU A 245 9.42 7.24 -10.16
C GLU A 245 8.37 6.13 -10.16
N VAL A 246 7.58 6.05 -9.09
CA VAL A 246 6.48 5.09 -9.00
C VAL A 246 5.29 5.70 -8.28
N ASN A 247 4.12 5.49 -8.86
CA ASN A 247 2.84 5.68 -8.19
C ASN A 247 2.27 4.31 -7.85
N PHE A 248 1.61 4.18 -6.71
CA PHE A 248 0.93 2.93 -6.39
C PHE A 248 -0.35 3.17 -5.60
N LYS A 249 -1.26 2.22 -5.66
CA LYS A 249 -2.55 2.26 -4.98
C LYS A 249 -2.79 0.93 -4.26
N LEU A 250 -3.29 1.00 -3.05
CA LEU A 250 -3.72 -0.18 -2.30
C LEU A 250 -5.12 -0.60 -2.78
N HIS A 251 -5.39 -1.90 -2.74
CA HIS A 251 -6.70 -2.43 -3.11
C HIS A 251 -7.85 -1.95 -2.21
N TYR A 252 -7.52 -1.52 -0.98
CA TYR A 252 -8.49 -1.02 0.00
C TYR A 252 -8.48 0.52 0.14
N GLY A 253 -7.76 1.23 -0.71
CA GLY A 253 -7.66 2.70 -0.67
C GLY A 253 -7.88 3.31 -2.05
N ASP A 254 -8.57 4.44 -2.10
CA ASP A 254 -8.85 5.15 -3.36
C ASP A 254 -7.78 6.18 -3.73
N THR A 255 -6.98 6.61 -2.75
CA THR A 255 -5.94 7.61 -2.97
C THR A 255 -4.62 6.95 -3.38
N PRO A 256 -4.05 7.31 -4.52
CA PRO A 256 -2.73 6.84 -4.92
C PRO A 256 -1.64 7.46 -4.06
N VAL A 257 -0.59 6.69 -3.78
CA VAL A 257 0.64 7.15 -3.16
C VAL A 257 1.66 7.41 -4.27
N CYS A 258 2.19 8.64 -4.31
CA CYS A 258 3.17 9.05 -5.31
C CYS A 258 4.54 9.12 -4.64
N LEU A 259 5.47 8.28 -5.04
CA LEU A 259 6.86 8.36 -4.61
C LEU A 259 7.65 9.16 -5.64
N THR A 260 8.11 10.33 -5.23
CA THR A 260 8.85 11.28 -6.08
C THR A 260 10.21 11.61 -5.49
N GLY A 261 11.08 12.18 -6.29
CA GLY A 261 12.42 12.59 -5.86
C GLY A 261 13.30 11.41 -5.44
N THR A 262 13.90 11.47 -4.24
CA THR A 262 14.80 10.41 -3.75
C THR A 262 14.06 9.12 -3.38
N GLU A 263 12.85 9.21 -2.87
CA GLU A 263 12.01 8.04 -2.52
C GLU A 263 11.37 7.41 -3.77
N GLY A 264 11.16 8.20 -4.83
CA GLY A 264 10.63 7.71 -6.10
C GLY A 264 11.66 6.99 -6.96
N ARG A 265 12.95 7.17 -6.71
CA ARG A 265 13.99 6.50 -7.49
C ARG A 265 14.12 5.04 -7.08
N PRO A 266 14.23 4.10 -8.06
CA PRO A 266 14.46 2.72 -7.72
C PRO A 266 15.83 2.54 -7.05
N VAL A 267 15.83 1.88 -5.89
CA VAL A 267 17.06 1.48 -5.17
C VAL A 267 17.75 0.33 -5.91
N SER A 268 16.95 -0.52 -6.55
CA SER A 268 17.45 -1.66 -7.32
C SER A 268 16.51 -1.97 -8.48
N VAL A 269 17.12 -2.30 -9.60
CA VAL A 269 16.42 -2.85 -10.77
C VAL A 269 17.08 -4.19 -11.12
N GLY A 270 16.29 -5.26 -11.11
CA GLY A 270 16.76 -6.61 -11.40
C GLY A 270 17.44 -6.70 -12.77
N ARG A 271 18.50 -7.51 -12.85
CA ARG A 271 19.23 -7.78 -14.10
C ARG A 271 18.98 -9.17 -14.65
N SER A 272 18.26 -9.99 -13.92
CA SER A 272 17.91 -11.35 -14.29
C SER A 272 16.42 -11.60 -14.04
N VAL A 273 15.85 -12.41 -14.89
CA VAL A 273 14.52 -12.98 -14.73
C VAL A 273 14.66 -14.31 -14.00
N SER A 274 13.85 -14.55 -12.99
CA SER A 274 13.83 -15.86 -12.31
C SER A 274 13.28 -16.92 -13.28
N ALA A 275 13.78 -18.14 -13.20
CA ALA A 275 13.28 -19.24 -14.01
C ALA A 275 11.78 -19.55 -13.78
N SER A 276 11.21 -19.06 -12.67
CA SER A 276 9.82 -19.24 -12.28
C SER A 276 8.94 -18.01 -12.53
N SER A 277 9.52 -16.88 -12.99
CA SER A 277 8.80 -15.61 -13.12
C SER A 277 9.32 -14.83 -14.32
N ALA A 278 8.41 -14.42 -15.21
CA ALA A 278 8.70 -13.54 -16.37
C ALA A 278 8.75 -12.05 -15.96
N TYR A 279 9.11 -11.76 -14.70
CA TYR A 279 9.14 -10.40 -14.16
C TYR A 279 10.53 -10.02 -13.67
N ILE A 280 10.86 -8.76 -13.86
CA ILE A 280 12.09 -8.12 -13.37
C ILE A 280 11.71 -7.31 -12.12
N PRO A 281 12.23 -7.61 -10.92
CA PRO A 281 11.89 -6.84 -9.73
C PRO A 281 12.49 -5.45 -9.78
N VAL A 282 11.66 -4.44 -9.55
CA VAL A 282 12.05 -3.03 -9.38
C VAL A 282 11.72 -2.62 -7.96
N THR A 283 12.73 -2.20 -7.22
CA THR A 283 12.62 -1.97 -5.78
C THR A 283 12.77 -0.50 -5.44
N PHE A 284 11.84 0.01 -4.64
CA PHE A 284 11.83 1.37 -4.10
C PHE A 284 11.83 1.30 -2.57
N GLU A 285 12.44 2.28 -1.90
CA GLU A 285 12.43 2.38 -0.44
C GLU A 285 11.97 3.78 0.00
N PHE A 286 11.03 3.81 0.95
CA PHE A 286 10.44 5.06 1.42
C PHE A 286 10.06 5.00 2.89
N ALA A 287 9.92 6.18 3.52
CA ALA A 287 9.40 6.28 4.88
C ALA A 287 7.88 6.05 4.90
N ASN A 288 7.41 5.23 5.81
CA ASN A 288 5.98 4.91 5.94
C ASN A 288 5.21 6.04 6.65
N ARG A 289 4.96 7.13 5.93
CA ARG A 289 4.17 8.28 6.42
C ARG A 289 2.67 8.07 6.25
N TYR A 290 2.29 7.02 5.55
CA TYR A 290 0.91 6.76 5.12
C TYR A 290 0.23 5.68 5.97
N GLY A 291 0.91 5.12 6.97
CA GLY A 291 0.37 4.05 7.82
C GLY A 291 0.10 2.74 7.04
N LEU A 292 0.91 2.47 6.03
CA LEU A 292 0.76 1.29 5.18
C LEU A 292 1.17 0.03 5.94
N MET A 293 0.46 -1.05 5.68
CA MET A 293 0.73 -2.34 6.31
C MET A 293 1.77 -3.13 5.51
N ASN A 294 2.72 -3.72 6.23
CA ASN A 294 3.64 -4.71 5.68
C ASN A 294 2.86 -5.91 5.10
N GLY A 295 3.35 -6.46 3.98
CA GLY A 295 2.70 -7.58 3.28
C GLY A 295 1.56 -7.16 2.34
N SER A 296 1.20 -5.87 2.25
CA SER A 296 0.15 -5.40 1.36
C SER A 296 0.53 -5.55 -0.10
N TYR A 297 -0.41 -6.06 -0.90
CA TYR A 297 -0.34 -6.01 -2.36
C TYR A 297 -0.84 -4.66 -2.86
N VAL A 298 -0.17 -4.15 -3.87
CA VAL A 298 -0.48 -2.86 -4.49
C VAL A 298 -0.56 -2.98 -6.00
N GLU A 299 -1.38 -2.15 -6.59
CA GLU A 299 -1.29 -1.83 -8.01
C GLU A 299 -0.27 -0.70 -8.18
N ALA A 300 0.70 -0.88 -9.07
CA ALA A 300 1.80 0.05 -9.25
C ALA A 300 1.89 0.55 -10.70
N TRP A 301 2.29 1.80 -10.85
CA TRP A 301 2.59 2.44 -12.13
C TRP A 301 4.05 2.89 -12.10
N LEU A 302 4.90 2.16 -12.80
CA LEU A 302 6.31 2.49 -12.96
C LEU A 302 6.43 3.60 -13.99
N LEU A 303 6.74 4.81 -13.52
CA LEU A 303 6.85 5.99 -14.37
C LEU A 303 8.16 5.96 -15.18
N THR A 304 8.03 6.20 -16.47
CA THR A 304 9.13 6.24 -17.40
C THR A 304 9.32 7.68 -17.95
N ASP A 305 9.72 7.80 -19.20
CA ASP A 305 10.01 9.07 -19.82
C ASP A 305 8.84 10.06 -19.73
N SER A 306 9.17 11.29 -19.37
CA SER A 306 8.22 12.40 -19.28
C SER A 306 8.12 13.13 -20.61
N ARG A 307 6.90 13.48 -21.03
CA ARG A 307 6.58 14.28 -22.20
C ARG A 307 6.00 15.61 -21.73
N ASP A 308 6.41 16.71 -22.37
CA ASP A 308 5.83 18.04 -22.16
C ASP A 308 4.66 18.29 -23.13
N GLY A 309 3.79 19.21 -22.77
CA GLY A 309 2.68 19.63 -23.65
C GLY A 309 1.52 18.62 -23.72
N VAL A 310 1.40 17.72 -22.76
CA VAL A 310 0.33 16.73 -22.68
C VAL A 310 -0.83 17.27 -21.85
N ILE A 311 -2.06 17.12 -22.37
CA ILE A 311 -3.27 17.40 -21.59
C ILE A 311 -3.59 16.16 -20.75
N SER A 312 -3.73 16.32 -19.46
CA SER A 312 -4.10 15.23 -18.56
C SER A 312 -5.10 15.70 -17.52
N VAL A 313 -5.96 14.79 -17.09
CA VAL A 313 -6.97 15.02 -16.05
C VAL A 313 -6.88 13.91 -14.99
N PRO A 314 -7.23 14.18 -13.73
CA PRO A 314 -7.37 13.13 -12.72
C PRO A 314 -8.40 12.08 -13.16
N GLU A 315 -8.20 10.83 -12.76
CA GLU A 315 -9.14 9.75 -13.08
C GLU A 315 -10.58 10.05 -12.59
N SER A 316 -10.71 10.80 -11.48
CA SER A 316 -11.99 11.28 -10.93
C SER A 316 -12.76 12.27 -11.80
N ALA A 317 -12.12 12.87 -12.80
CA ALA A 317 -12.75 13.76 -13.77
C ALA A 317 -13.52 13.00 -14.87
N LEU A 318 -13.21 11.71 -15.04
CA LEU A 318 -13.74 10.89 -16.12
C LEU A 318 -15.04 10.21 -15.73
N THR A 319 -15.99 10.20 -16.66
CA THR A 319 -17.17 9.34 -16.59
C THR A 319 -17.22 8.45 -17.82
N GLU A 320 -17.73 7.24 -17.67
CA GLU A 320 -17.88 6.28 -18.75
C GLU A 320 -19.36 6.02 -19.01
N GLU A 321 -19.75 6.05 -20.28
CA GLU A 321 -21.10 5.72 -20.73
C GLU A 321 -20.99 4.93 -22.05
N GLN A 322 -21.53 3.72 -22.07
CA GLN A 322 -21.57 2.84 -23.24
C GLN A 322 -20.19 2.58 -23.89
N GLY A 323 -19.12 2.60 -23.09
CA GLY A 323 -17.76 2.42 -23.57
C GLY A 323 -17.05 3.68 -24.08
N GLU A 324 -17.73 4.82 -24.05
CA GLU A 324 -17.14 6.13 -24.34
C GLU A 324 -16.85 6.90 -23.06
N PHE A 325 -15.77 7.69 -23.06
CA PHE A 325 -15.34 8.50 -21.91
C PHE A 325 -15.68 9.96 -22.13
N PHE A 326 -16.08 10.60 -21.04
CA PHE A 326 -16.49 12.00 -21.04
C PHE A 326 -15.87 12.75 -19.87
N VAL A 327 -15.65 14.04 -20.10
CA VAL A 327 -15.37 15.05 -19.08
C VAL A 327 -16.46 16.10 -19.09
N TYR A 328 -16.56 16.87 -18.00
CA TYR A 328 -17.50 17.98 -17.89
C TYR A 328 -16.71 19.28 -17.84
N VAL A 329 -16.92 20.13 -18.85
CA VAL A 329 -16.31 21.46 -18.95
C VAL A 329 -17.30 22.47 -18.42
N ARG A 330 -16.89 23.29 -17.47
CA ARG A 330 -17.68 24.38 -16.94
C ARG A 330 -17.66 25.56 -17.93
N LEU A 331 -18.82 26.02 -18.37
CA LEU A 331 -18.98 27.15 -19.28
C LEU A 331 -19.14 28.46 -18.50
N ASP A 332 -19.95 28.43 -17.42
CA ASP A 332 -20.18 29.52 -16.48
C ASP A 332 -20.44 28.99 -15.05
N GLU A 333 -20.98 29.78 -14.15
CA GLU A 333 -21.19 29.40 -12.75
C GLU A 333 -22.22 28.27 -12.57
N GLU A 334 -23.14 28.07 -13.52
CA GLU A 334 -24.24 27.11 -13.43
C GLU A 334 -24.25 26.09 -14.56
N CYS A 335 -23.56 26.36 -15.66
CA CYS A 335 -23.64 25.56 -16.88
C CYS A 335 -22.38 24.72 -17.10
N TYR A 336 -22.61 23.44 -17.38
CA TYR A 336 -21.58 22.47 -17.70
C TYR A 336 -21.88 21.82 -19.03
N ARG A 337 -20.84 21.54 -19.82
CA ARG A 337 -20.94 20.83 -21.09
C ARG A 337 -20.26 19.48 -20.99
N LYS A 338 -20.97 18.42 -21.38
CA LYS A 338 -20.42 17.08 -21.54
C LYS A 338 -19.59 17.00 -22.81
N VAL A 339 -18.33 16.64 -22.68
CA VAL A 339 -17.37 16.56 -23.82
C VAL A 339 -16.85 15.14 -23.93
N PRO A 340 -17.02 14.48 -25.09
CA PRO A 340 -16.41 13.17 -25.35
C PRO A 340 -14.90 13.31 -25.46
N VAL A 341 -14.16 12.39 -24.85
CA VAL A 341 -12.69 12.41 -24.85
C VAL A 341 -12.11 11.06 -25.26
N THR A 342 -10.98 11.11 -25.95
CA THR A 342 -10.17 9.92 -26.22
C THR A 342 -9.05 9.86 -25.21
N LEU A 343 -8.97 8.74 -24.49
CA LEU A 343 -7.95 8.54 -23.48
C LEU A 343 -6.66 8.01 -24.07
N GLY A 344 -5.54 8.48 -23.51
CA GLY A 344 -4.20 7.97 -23.77
C GLY A 344 -3.66 7.14 -22.61
N GLY A 345 -2.42 7.42 -22.21
CA GLY A 345 -1.75 6.77 -21.09
C GLY A 345 -2.38 7.08 -19.74
N ARG A 346 -2.20 6.16 -18.78
CA ARG A 346 -2.56 6.34 -17.37
C ARG A 346 -1.32 6.18 -16.52
N ASN A 347 -1.15 7.02 -15.50
CA ASN A 347 0.00 6.94 -14.60
C ASN A 347 -0.38 6.64 -13.14
N GLY A 348 -1.65 6.28 -12.92
CA GLY A 348 -2.20 5.97 -11.59
C GLY A 348 -2.72 7.17 -10.81
N VAL A 349 -2.50 8.39 -11.31
CA VAL A 349 -3.03 9.66 -10.77
C VAL A 349 -3.85 10.36 -11.83
N ASP A 350 -3.22 10.59 -12.97
CA ASP A 350 -3.78 11.28 -14.11
C ASP A 350 -3.91 10.37 -15.33
N VAL A 351 -4.83 10.75 -16.22
CA VAL A 351 -5.09 10.11 -17.50
C VAL A 351 -4.83 11.14 -18.59
N GLU A 352 -4.02 10.78 -19.56
CA GLU A 352 -3.77 11.58 -20.76
C GLU A 352 -5.02 11.68 -21.61
N ILE A 353 -5.33 12.88 -22.10
CA ILE A 353 -6.39 13.15 -23.04
C ILE A 353 -5.75 13.38 -24.42
N VAL A 354 -6.01 12.47 -25.35
CA VAL A 354 -5.46 12.54 -26.72
C VAL A 354 -6.28 13.48 -27.59
N SER A 355 -7.61 13.54 -27.37
CA SER A 355 -8.51 14.44 -28.08
C SER A 355 -9.75 14.73 -27.27
N GLY A 356 -10.41 15.85 -27.55
CA GLY A 356 -11.62 16.33 -26.87
C GLY A 356 -11.40 17.53 -25.95
N LEU A 357 -10.16 17.85 -25.59
CA LEU A 357 -9.77 19.08 -24.91
C LEU A 357 -8.62 19.74 -25.65
N ASP A 358 -8.64 21.08 -25.73
CA ASP A 358 -7.60 21.89 -26.37
C ASP A 358 -6.63 22.52 -25.37
N GLY A 359 -7.00 22.55 -24.08
CA GLY A 359 -6.24 23.19 -22.99
C GLY A 359 -6.72 24.62 -22.74
N GLY A 360 -6.78 24.99 -21.46
CA GLY A 360 -7.34 26.25 -20.98
C GLY A 360 -8.78 26.14 -20.52
N GLU A 361 -9.42 24.97 -20.70
CA GLU A 361 -10.80 24.76 -20.25
C GLU A 361 -10.87 24.48 -18.75
N ASP A 362 -11.96 24.91 -18.15
CA ASP A 362 -12.33 24.65 -16.77
C ASP A 362 -13.04 23.30 -16.67
N VAL A 363 -12.31 22.25 -16.29
CA VAL A 363 -12.79 20.86 -16.21
C VAL A 363 -13.14 20.49 -14.78
N VAL A 364 -14.26 19.80 -14.61
CA VAL A 364 -14.65 19.17 -13.33
C VAL A 364 -13.69 18.05 -13.01
N VAL A 365 -12.84 18.24 -12.00
CA VAL A 365 -11.82 17.25 -11.59
C VAL A 365 -12.30 16.34 -10.47
N LYS A 366 -13.38 16.73 -9.77
CA LYS A 366 -14.03 15.93 -8.74
C LYS A 366 -15.54 16.17 -8.77
N GLY A 367 -16.32 15.13 -8.50
CA GLY A 367 -17.78 15.22 -8.56
C GLY A 367 -18.37 15.15 -9.97
N ALA A 368 -17.61 14.69 -10.97
CA ALA A 368 -18.08 14.54 -12.35
C ALA A 368 -19.34 13.66 -12.46
N TYR A 369 -19.44 12.62 -11.63
CA TYR A 369 -20.62 11.75 -11.58
C TYR A 369 -21.87 12.50 -11.10
N GLN A 370 -21.77 13.44 -10.16
CA GLN A 370 -22.87 14.27 -9.66
C GLN A 370 -23.37 15.23 -10.75
N VAL A 371 -22.45 15.83 -11.52
CA VAL A 371 -22.80 16.65 -12.67
C VAL A 371 -23.57 15.82 -13.70
N ARG A 372 -23.14 14.60 -13.97
CA ARG A 372 -23.85 13.65 -14.84
C ARG A 372 -25.28 13.36 -14.37
N LEU A 373 -25.47 13.10 -13.07
CA LEU A 373 -26.80 12.81 -12.52
C LEU A 373 -27.74 13.99 -12.62
N SER A 374 -27.23 15.23 -12.55
CA SER A 374 -28.03 16.43 -12.71
C SER A 374 -28.60 16.54 -14.12
N ALA A 375 -27.88 16.08 -15.15
CA ALA A 375 -28.39 16.01 -16.53
C ALA A 375 -29.60 15.06 -16.66
N ALA A 376 -29.60 13.94 -15.92
CA ALA A 376 -30.65 12.94 -15.98
C ALA A 376 -31.96 13.40 -15.26
N SER A 377 -31.86 14.37 -14.36
CA SER A 377 -33.04 14.88 -13.60
C SER A 377 -33.85 15.96 -14.35
N VAL A 378 -33.41 16.43 -15.49
CA VAL A 378 -34.07 17.41 -16.35
C VAL A 378 -34.85 16.72 -17.50
N ILE A 379 -35.44 15.54 -17.27
CA ILE A 379 -36.44 15.00 -18.19
C ILE A 379 -37.73 15.74 -17.91
N PRO A 380 -38.29 16.52 -18.86
CA PRO A 380 -39.60 17.16 -18.69
C PRO A 380 -40.63 16.08 -18.43
N GLY A 381 -41.31 16.16 -17.29
CA GLY A 381 -42.45 15.28 -17.04
C GLY A 381 -43.48 15.49 -18.17
N HIS A 382 -43.76 14.45 -18.93
CA HIS A 382 -44.89 14.42 -19.82
C HIS A 382 -46.15 14.58 -18.98
N THR A 383 -46.69 15.82 -18.94
CA THR A 383 -48.03 16.08 -18.43
C THR A 383 -49.04 15.47 -19.41
N HIS A 384 -49.50 14.27 -19.11
CA HIS A 384 -50.72 13.76 -19.72
C HIS A 384 -51.89 14.49 -19.06
N ASN A 385 -52.40 15.53 -19.71
CA ASN A 385 -53.73 16.05 -19.40
C ASN A 385 -54.77 15.07 -20.01
N HIS A 386 -55.55 14.46 -19.15
CA HIS A 386 -56.82 13.81 -19.49
C HIS A 386 -57.95 14.80 -19.42
#